data_0a940fa5ba2a3be1b3f1d3aa186b1983
#
_entry.id   0a940fa5ba2a3be1b3f1d3aa186b1983
#
_cell.length_a   1.000
_cell.length_b   1.000
_cell.length_c   1.000
_cell.angle_alpha   90.00
_cell.angle_beta   90.00
_cell.angle_gamma   90.00
#
_symmetry.space_group_name_H-M   'P 1'
#
loop_
_entity.id
_entity.type
_entity.pdbx_description
1 polymer ?
#
loop_
_entity_poly.entity_id
_entity_poly.type
_entity_poly.pdbx_seq_one_letter_code
_entity_poly.pdbx_strand_id
1 'polypeptide(L)'
;EMSASLVGSEMCIRDRNRGDKKKLDSSSHLALFALRINTLPEWFALGRSLQRFLLRATEKNIAFAFLNQPCEVRDLSGLLAKDLSFTNEIPALILRLGYAKRKMPYSPRKSWRERLVP
;
A
#
# COMPACT_ATOMS: atom_id res chain seq x y z
N GLU A 1 12.16 -32.43 -7.32
CA GLU A 1 12.39 -31.37 -6.28
C GLU A 1 12.04 -29.97 -6.77
N MET A 2 12.36 -29.61 -8.04
CA MET A 2 11.99 -28.29 -8.59
C MET A 2 10.48 -28.07 -8.75
N SER A 3 9.70 -29.10 -9.09
CA SER A 3 8.23 -28.98 -9.25
C SER A 3 7.49 -28.72 -7.95
N ALA A 4 7.94 -29.26 -6.82
CA ALA A 4 7.34 -29.02 -5.51
C ALA A 4 7.54 -27.57 -5.02
N SER A 5 8.67 -26.96 -5.32
CA SER A 5 8.96 -25.55 -5.02
C SER A 5 8.07 -24.58 -5.82
N LEU A 6 7.82 -24.87 -7.10
CA LEU A 6 6.92 -24.09 -7.96
C LEU A 6 5.46 -24.18 -7.50
N VAL A 7 5.00 -25.37 -7.15
CA VAL A 7 3.63 -25.59 -6.61
C VAL A 7 3.45 -24.83 -5.28
N GLY A 8 4.44 -24.83 -4.41
CA GLY A 8 4.42 -24.07 -3.17
C GLY A 8 4.33 -22.55 -3.41
N SER A 9 5.05 -22.00 -4.37
CA SER A 9 5.00 -20.57 -4.72
C SER A 9 3.65 -20.17 -5.34
N GLU A 10 3.06 -21.01 -6.20
CA GLU A 10 1.73 -20.76 -6.76
C GLU A 10 0.62 -20.80 -5.70
N MET A 11 0.68 -21.70 -4.73
CA MET A 11 -0.25 -21.73 -3.60
C MET A 11 -0.12 -20.47 -2.73
N CYS A 12 1.09 -20.02 -2.45
CA CYS A 12 1.34 -18.77 -1.73
C CYS A 12 0.78 -17.54 -2.46
N ILE A 13 0.90 -17.48 -3.78
CA ILE A 13 0.33 -16.41 -4.62
C ILE A 13 -1.20 -16.45 -4.58
N ARG A 14 -1.81 -17.63 -4.70
CA ARG A 14 -3.27 -17.80 -4.61
C ARG A 14 -3.84 -17.38 -3.26
N ASP A 15 -3.21 -17.79 -2.17
CA ASP A 15 -3.64 -17.44 -0.82
C ASP A 15 -3.49 -15.94 -0.56
N ARG A 16 -2.43 -15.32 -1.07
CA ARG A 16 -2.21 -13.88 -1.00
C ARG A 16 -3.29 -13.13 -1.76
N ASN A 17 -3.62 -13.54 -2.98
CA ASN A 17 -4.68 -12.93 -3.80
C ASN A 17 -6.06 -13.04 -3.15
N ARG A 18 -6.38 -14.19 -2.53
CA ARG A 18 -7.62 -14.36 -1.75
C ARG A 18 -7.67 -13.45 -0.51
N GLY A 19 -6.52 -13.32 0.17
CA GLY A 19 -6.39 -12.42 1.32
C GLY A 19 -6.58 -10.96 0.92
N ASP A 20 -6.01 -10.55 -0.20
CA ASP A 20 -6.12 -9.18 -0.71
C ASP A 20 -7.53 -8.85 -1.21
N LYS A 21 -8.21 -9.78 -1.85
CA LYS A 21 -9.63 -9.63 -2.21
C LYS A 21 -10.51 -9.43 -0.99
N LYS A 22 -10.36 -10.24 0.06
CA LYS A 22 -11.10 -10.06 1.33
C LYS A 22 -10.82 -8.70 1.98
N LYS A 23 -9.58 -8.24 1.92
CA LYS A 23 -9.19 -6.92 2.43
C LYS A 23 -9.83 -5.79 1.63
N LEU A 24 -9.90 -5.92 0.32
CA LEU A 24 -10.60 -5.00 -0.58
C LEU A 24 -12.10 -4.94 -0.25
N ASP A 25 -12.75 -6.10 -0.24
CA ASP A 25 -14.19 -6.23 0.01
C ASP A 25 -14.60 -5.70 1.41
N SER A 26 -13.68 -5.77 2.38
CA SER A 26 -13.90 -5.27 3.75
C SER A 26 -13.56 -3.79 3.94
N SER A 27 -13.04 -3.13 2.92
CA SER A 27 -12.62 -1.73 3.00
C SER A 27 -13.73 -0.80 2.56
N SER A 28 -13.93 0.32 3.28
CA SER A 28 -14.95 1.30 2.92
C SER A 28 -14.54 2.12 1.70
N HIS A 29 -13.26 2.45 1.61
CA HIS A 29 -12.69 3.33 0.58
C HIS A 29 -11.29 2.89 0.19
N LEU A 30 -10.91 3.24 -1.03
CA LEU A 30 -9.56 3.14 -1.53
C LEU A 30 -9.04 4.52 -1.87
N ALA A 31 -7.79 4.80 -1.50
CA ALA A 31 -7.08 5.98 -1.95
C ALA A 31 -5.93 5.56 -2.86
N LEU A 32 -5.95 6.06 -4.08
CA LEU A 32 -4.90 5.86 -5.05
C LEU A 32 -4.06 7.12 -5.17
N PHE A 33 -2.76 6.97 -5.06
CA PHE A 33 -1.77 8.01 -5.34
C PHE A 33 -1.10 7.72 -6.66
N ALA A 34 -1.11 8.69 -7.56
CA ALA A 34 -0.52 8.59 -8.87
C ALA A 34 0.51 9.70 -9.11
N LEU A 35 1.51 9.40 -9.92
CA LEU A 35 2.50 10.37 -10.40
C LEU A 35 2.07 10.87 -11.77
N ARG A 36 2.35 12.15 -12.07
CA ARG A 36 2.20 12.68 -13.43
C ARG A 36 3.36 12.26 -14.31
N ILE A 37 4.56 12.26 -13.76
CA ILE A 37 5.80 11.93 -14.46
C ILE A 37 6.67 11.11 -13.50
N ASN A 38 7.36 10.11 -14.02
CA ASN A 38 8.28 9.30 -13.20
C ASN A 38 9.62 10.01 -13.02
N THR A 39 9.66 10.99 -12.14
CA THR A 39 10.86 11.77 -11.79
C THR A 39 11.05 11.81 -10.28
N LEU A 40 12.29 12.01 -9.85
CA LEU A 40 12.63 12.10 -8.43
C LEU A 40 11.84 13.21 -7.70
N PRO A 41 11.70 14.43 -8.22
CA PRO A 41 10.87 15.47 -7.58
C PRO A 41 9.40 15.06 -7.39
N GLU A 42 8.80 14.38 -8.36
CA GLU A 42 7.41 13.89 -8.25
C GLU A 42 7.28 12.83 -7.16
N TRP A 43 8.26 11.93 -7.02
CA TRP A 43 8.29 10.95 -5.92
C TRP A 43 8.40 11.63 -4.55
N PHE A 44 9.21 12.67 -4.42
CA PHE A 44 9.28 13.48 -3.19
C PHE A 44 7.95 14.17 -2.88
N ALA A 45 7.33 14.77 -3.88
CA ALA A 45 6.04 15.44 -3.73
C ALA A 45 4.94 14.44 -3.31
N LEU A 46 4.93 13.24 -3.90
CA LEU A 46 4.03 12.16 -3.54
C LEU A 46 4.25 11.71 -2.08
N GLY A 47 5.49 11.51 -1.66
CA GLY A 47 5.83 11.13 -0.29
C GLY A 47 5.37 12.17 0.75
N ARG A 48 5.55 13.46 0.45
CA ARG A 48 5.05 14.56 1.30
C ARG A 48 3.52 14.56 1.38
N SER A 49 2.84 14.34 0.26
CA SER A 49 1.38 14.27 0.19
C SER A 49 0.85 13.07 0.94
N LEU A 50 1.49 11.91 0.78
CA LEU A 50 1.17 10.69 1.50
C LEU A 50 1.30 10.92 3.01
N GLN A 51 2.40 11.48 3.48
CA GLN A 51 2.62 11.73 4.91
C GLN A 51 1.53 12.63 5.50
N ARG A 52 1.18 13.72 4.81
CA ARG A 52 0.08 14.60 5.24
C ARG A 52 -1.25 13.86 5.29
N PHE A 53 -1.52 13.03 4.29
CA PHE A 53 -2.73 12.22 4.23
C PHE A 53 -2.81 11.25 5.41
N LEU A 54 -1.73 10.53 5.72
CA LEU A 54 -1.67 9.57 6.82
C LEU A 54 -1.85 10.27 8.20
N LEU A 55 -1.25 11.43 8.38
CA LEU A 55 -1.44 12.24 9.60
C LEU A 55 -2.90 12.67 9.77
N ARG A 56 -3.54 13.13 8.69
CA ARG A 56 -4.96 13.51 8.71
C ARG A 56 -5.89 12.31 8.94
N ALA A 57 -5.58 11.16 8.34
CA ALA A 57 -6.33 9.94 8.58
C ALA A 57 -6.24 9.53 10.06
N THR A 58 -5.04 9.61 10.65
CA THR A 58 -4.81 9.31 12.07
C THR A 58 -5.58 10.27 12.98
N GLU A 59 -5.54 11.56 12.70
CA GLU A 59 -6.30 12.59 13.44
C GLU A 59 -7.81 12.28 13.48
N LYS A 60 -8.34 11.77 12.37
CA LYS A 60 -9.75 11.41 12.23
C LYS A 60 -10.08 9.97 12.65
N ASN A 61 -9.14 9.26 13.25
CA ASN A 61 -9.27 7.84 13.62
C ASN A 61 -9.62 6.92 12.44
N ILE A 62 -9.23 7.28 11.23
CA ILE A 62 -9.36 6.43 10.06
C ILE A 62 -8.18 5.47 10.03
N ALA A 63 -8.47 4.19 10.02
CA ALA A 63 -7.49 3.14 9.83
C ALA A 63 -7.11 3.03 8.35
N PHE A 64 -5.84 2.76 8.09
CA PHE A 64 -5.33 2.56 6.74
C PHE A 64 -4.36 1.39 6.67
N ALA A 65 -4.28 0.80 5.49
CA ALA A 65 -3.29 -0.23 5.20
C ALA A 65 -2.92 -0.18 3.71
N PHE A 66 -1.66 -0.46 3.42
CA PHE A 66 -1.16 -0.49 2.06
C PHE A 66 -1.64 -1.72 1.29
N LEU A 67 -1.95 -1.52 0.02
CA LEU A 67 -2.32 -2.55 -0.96
C LEU A 67 -1.58 -2.29 -2.27
N ASN A 68 -0.25 -2.24 -2.21
CA ASN A 68 0.60 -1.72 -3.28
C ASN A 68 0.91 -2.71 -4.41
N GLN A 69 0.63 -4.00 -4.25
CA GLN A 69 0.98 -5.01 -5.26
C GLN A 69 0.60 -4.64 -6.70
N PRO A 70 -0.61 -4.11 -6.98
CA PRO A 70 -0.97 -3.72 -8.34
C PRO A 70 -0.11 -2.59 -8.92
N CYS A 71 0.52 -1.79 -8.06
CA CYS A 71 1.41 -0.70 -8.50
C CYS A 71 2.86 -1.16 -8.66
N GLU A 72 3.29 -2.16 -7.90
CA GLU A 72 4.67 -2.66 -7.87
C GLU A 72 4.99 -3.58 -9.06
N VAL A 73 3.99 -4.33 -9.53
CA VAL A 73 4.14 -5.23 -10.68
C VAL A 73 3.86 -4.45 -11.95
N ARG A 74 4.87 -4.32 -12.82
CA ARG A 74 4.81 -3.49 -14.04
C ARG A 74 3.58 -3.77 -14.90
N ASP A 75 3.28 -5.02 -15.17
CA ASP A 75 2.15 -5.41 -16.02
C ASP A 75 0.80 -5.06 -15.39
N LEU A 76 0.67 -5.25 -14.09
CA LEU A 76 -0.53 -4.91 -13.34
C LEU A 76 -0.71 -3.39 -13.21
N SER A 77 0.36 -2.63 -13.05
CA SER A 77 0.33 -1.17 -13.02
C SER A 77 -0.17 -0.59 -14.34
N GLY A 78 0.24 -1.15 -15.46
CA GLY A 78 -0.25 -0.76 -16.78
C GLY A 78 -1.74 -1.07 -16.99
N LEU A 79 -2.19 -2.23 -16.56
CA LEU A 79 -3.61 -2.61 -16.60
C LEU A 79 -4.45 -1.71 -15.72
N LEU A 80 -3.99 -1.46 -14.49
CA LEU A 80 -4.67 -0.57 -13.55
C LEU A 80 -4.81 0.85 -14.10
N ALA A 81 -3.75 1.40 -14.71
CA ALA A 81 -3.81 2.72 -15.34
C ALA A 81 -4.85 2.76 -16.47
N LYS A 82 -4.91 1.71 -17.28
CA LYS A 82 -5.89 1.59 -18.36
C LYS A 82 -7.33 1.50 -17.83
N ASP A 83 -7.56 0.66 -16.83
CA ASP A 83 -8.90 0.49 -16.23
C ASP A 83 -9.40 1.78 -15.56
N LEU A 84 -8.49 2.57 -15.01
CA LEU A 84 -8.80 3.88 -14.41
C LEU A 84 -8.86 5.02 -15.45
N SER A 85 -8.69 4.70 -16.73
CA SER A 85 -8.67 5.70 -17.81
C SER A 85 -7.60 6.79 -17.62
N PHE A 86 -6.47 6.43 -17.02
CA PHE A 86 -5.34 7.33 -16.89
C PHE A 86 -4.69 7.54 -18.27
N THR A 87 -4.44 8.81 -18.61
CA THR A 87 -3.82 9.18 -19.89
C THR A 87 -2.30 9.08 -19.81
N ASN A 88 -1.73 9.69 -18.79
CA ASN A 88 -0.27 9.75 -18.58
C ASN A 88 0.13 9.49 -17.12
N GLU A 89 -0.83 9.39 -16.23
CA GLU A 89 -0.57 9.19 -14.81
C GLU A 89 -0.10 7.75 -14.55
N ILE A 90 0.79 7.62 -13.58
CA ILE A 90 1.38 6.34 -13.18
C ILE A 90 0.87 6.00 -11.78
N PRO A 91 0.11 4.91 -11.61
CA PRO A 91 -0.29 4.43 -10.30
C PRO A 91 0.94 4.12 -9.43
N ALA A 92 1.04 4.74 -8.27
CA ALA A 92 2.21 4.61 -7.40
C ALA A 92 1.91 3.86 -6.10
N LEU A 93 0.82 4.21 -5.43
CA LEU A 93 0.45 3.63 -4.14
C LEU A 93 -1.06 3.47 -4.02
N ILE A 94 -1.49 2.38 -3.41
CA ILE A 94 -2.89 2.15 -3.03
C ILE A 94 -2.98 1.95 -1.53
N LEU A 95 -3.90 2.68 -0.91
CA LEU A 95 -4.28 2.53 0.48
C LEU A 95 -5.74 2.11 0.57
N ARG A 96 -6.03 1.13 1.39
CA ARG A 96 -7.39 0.86 1.84
C ARG A 96 -7.65 1.63 3.13
N LEU A 97 -8.85 2.17 3.24
CA LEU A 97 -9.27 3.04 4.34
C LEU A 97 -10.55 2.52 4.97
N GLY A 98 -10.73 2.77 6.24
CA GLY A 98 -11.96 2.43 6.96
C GLY A 98 -11.83 2.67 8.45
N TYR A 99 -12.93 2.48 9.16
CA TYR A 99 -12.94 2.51 10.62
C TYR A 99 -12.70 1.10 11.16
N ALA A 100 -11.61 0.91 11.89
CA ALA A 100 -11.27 -0.36 12.46
C ALA A 100 -12.15 -0.65 13.70
N LYS A 101 -12.80 -1.81 13.73
CA LYS A 101 -13.55 -2.27 14.91
C LYS A 101 -12.63 -2.54 16.11
N ARG A 102 -11.39 -2.87 15.87
CA ARG A 102 -10.36 -3.15 16.90
C ARG A 102 -9.10 -2.35 16.58
N LYS A 103 -8.62 -1.59 17.55
CA LYS A 103 -7.32 -0.91 17.43
C LYS A 103 -6.20 -1.96 17.43
N MET A 104 -5.33 -1.88 16.45
CA MET A 104 -4.11 -2.68 16.42
C MET A 104 -3.12 -2.14 17.47
N PRO A 105 -2.38 -3.02 18.16
CA PRO A 105 -1.35 -2.57 19.07
C PRO A 105 -0.26 -1.79 18.32
N TYR A 106 0.29 -0.78 18.98
CA TYR A 106 1.42 -0.04 18.43
C TYR A 106 2.66 -0.92 18.36
N SER A 107 3.43 -0.76 17.30
CA SER A 107 4.75 -1.38 17.24
C SER A 107 5.63 -0.89 18.40
N PRO A 108 6.35 -1.77 19.10
CA PRO A 108 7.25 -1.36 20.16
C PRO A 108 8.31 -0.40 19.62
N ARG A 109 8.54 0.69 20.34
CA ARG A 109 9.56 1.69 20.00
C ARG A 109 10.65 1.65 21.06
N LYS A 110 11.90 1.61 20.61
CA LYS A 110 13.03 1.81 21.53
C LYS A 110 13.03 3.25 22.02
N SER A 111 13.41 3.46 23.29
CA SER A 111 13.57 4.81 23.83
C SER A 111 14.61 5.58 23.00
N TRP A 112 14.33 6.84 22.71
CA TRP A 112 15.31 7.72 22.06
C TRP A 112 16.60 7.88 22.88
N ARG A 113 16.48 7.80 24.23
CA ARG A 113 17.63 7.87 25.15
C ARG A 113 18.61 6.72 24.97
N GLU A 114 18.12 5.53 24.62
CA GLU A 114 18.98 4.36 24.32
C GLU A 114 19.72 4.50 22.99
N ARG A 115 19.32 5.48 22.15
CA ARG A 115 19.93 5.75 20.85
C ARG A 115 20.94 6.88 20.88
N LEU A 116 20.92 7.70 21.93
CA LEU A 116 21.91 8.75 22.17
C LEU A 116 23.08 8.21 22.99
N VAL A 117 23.70 7.11 22.56
CA VAL A 117 24.94 6.64 23.16
C VAL A 117 26.07 7.43 22.54
N PRO A 118 26.93 8.07 23.36
CA PRO A 118 28.14 8.74 22.88
C PRO A 118 29.13 7.76 22.26
#